data_3861ea1111af2cfa3c2e76ea159bfca6
#
_entry.id   3861ea1111af2cfa3c2e76ea159bfca6
#
_cell.length_a   1.000
_cell.length_b   1.000
_cell.length_c   1.000
_cell.angle_alpha   90.00
_cell.angle_beta   90.00
_cell.angle_gamma   90.00
#
_symmetry.space_group_name_H-M   'P 1'
#
loop_
_entity.id
_entity.type
_entity.pdbx_description
1 polymer ?
#
loop_
_entity_poly.entity_id
_entity_poly.type
_entity_poly.pdbx_seq_one_letter_code
_entity_poly.pdbx_strand_id
1 'polypeptide(L)'
;MQAVVSRRRVLALGASFAATSWLPAPGRAQTGLSALITRPIPHSGEPLPVIGLGTSQVFEIGDDPAQRQACAEVLRTLVAGGGKLIDTAPSYGSAERVVGDLLAATGLGGRVFLATKLEDYDRKTAAAQLSASLQRLRTNRVDLMQLHNVSDPRQDLAILREWKSQDYCRYYGITTSSGGDFAAIEAVVRREKPDFLQVNYSLGDRAAESRVIPAAAEAGAAVLTDLPFGRNRLFRAVRGQKLPEWAADFDAASWGQFFLKYLLGNLAVTAVIPGTSNPEHMADNLGAGRGQLPDAAQRQRMVAFFEALR
;
A
#
# COMPACT_ATOMS: atom_id res chain seq x y z
N MET A 1 -70.95 -68.40 13.29
CA MET A 1 -70.39 -69.26 12.28
C MET A 1 -68.99 -68.73 11.90
N GLN A 2 -67.98 -69.26 12.49
CA GLN A 2 -67.01 -70.24 11.98
C GLN A 2 -66.45 -69.82 10.64
N ALA A 3 -65.18 -69.53 10.58
CA ALA A 3 -64.07 -70.36 10.16
C ALA A 3 -62.76 -69.50 10.09
N VAL A 4 -61.81 -69.93 10.73
CA VAL A 4 -60.65 -70.80 10.47
C VAL A 4 -59.39 -70.01 9.93
N VAL A 5 -58.40 -70.14 10.74
CA VAL A 5 -56.98 -69.84 10.68
C VAL A 5 -56.27 -70.34 9.42
N SER A 6 -55.27 -69.60 8.92
CA SER A 6 -54.09 -70.18 8.31
C SER A 6 -52.83 -69.37 8.54
N ARG A 7 -51.86 -70.02 9.20
CA ARG A 7 -50.49 -69.53 9.41
C ARG A 7 -49.69 -69.66 8.11
N ARG A 8 -49.05 -68.59 7.63
CA ARG A 8 -47.94 -68.79 6.70
C ARG A 8 -46.72 -67.99 7.23
N ARG A 9 -45.69 -68.77 7.45
CA ARG A 9 -44.34 -68.27 7.79
C ARG A 9 -43.81 -67.46 6.62
N VAL A 10 -43.29 -66.26 6.91
CA VAL A 10 -42.47 -65.49 5.97
C VAL A 10 -41.07 -65.43 6.57
N LEU A 11 -40.12 -65.98 5.84
CA LEU A 11 -38.69 -65.91 6.08
C LEU A 11 -38.20 -64.48 5.95
N ALA A 12 -37.52 -63.99 7.00
CA ALA A 12 -36.80 -62.71 6.97
C ALA A 12 -35.45 -62.95 6.28
N LEU A 13 -35.29 -62.40 5.08
CA LEU A 13 -33.96 -62.16 4.46
C LEU A 13 -33.37 -60.88 5.05
N GLY A 14 -32.32 -61.03 5.84
CA GLY A 14 -31.53 -59.95 6.30
C GLY A 14 -30.68 -59.38 5.15
N ALA A 15 -30.98 -58.18 4.70
CA ALA A 15 -30.11 -57.40 3.81
C ALA A 15 -29.19 -56.56 4.68
N SER A 16 -27.90 -56.95 4.78
CA SER A 16 -26.84 -56.17 5.39
C SER A 16 -26.49 -54.97 4.46
N PHE A 17 -26.95 -53.77 4.81
CA PHE A 17 -26.44 -52.55 4.20
C PHE A 17 -25.06 -52.25 4.77
N ALA A 18 -24.01 -52.43 3.97
CA ALA A 18 -22.69 -51.92 4.23
C ALA A 18 -22.75 -50.39 4.04
N ALA A 19 -22.76 -49.63 5.14
CA ALA A 19 -22.59 -48.19 5.11
C ALA A 19 -21.13 -47.88 4.75
N THR A 20 -20.86 -47.60 3.48
CA THR A 20 -19.58 -46.96 3.06
C THR A 20 -19.58 -45.54 3.56
N SER A 21 -18.89 -45.28 4.69
CA SER A 21 -18.57 -43.97 5.16
C SER A 21 -17.64 -43.26 4.15
N TRP A 22 -18.21 -42.36 3.38
CA TRP A 22 -17.42 -41.39 2.62
C TRP A 22 -16.78 -40.41 3.62
N LEU A 23 -15.52 -40.69 3.97
CA LEU A 23 -14.68 -39.66 4.58
C LEU A 23 -14.37 -38.64 3.48
N PRO A 24 -14.65 -37.32 3.69
CA PRO A 24 -14.20 -36.33 2.75
C PRO A 24 -12.67 -36.40 2.72
N ALA A 25 -12.10 -36.52 1.53
CA ALA A 25 -10.66 -36.42 1.31
C ALA A 25 -10.19 -35.10 1.91
N PRO A 26 -9.01 -35.06 2.60
CA PRO A 26 -8.48 -33.79 3.10
C PRO A 26 -8.34 -32.86 1.91
N GLY A 27 -9.10 -31.76 1.93
CA GLY A 27 -9.04 -30.74 0.90
C GLY A 27 -7.58 -30.33 0.75
N ARG A 28 -7.06 -30.47 -0.47
CA ARG A 28 -5.77 -29.87 -0.83
C ARG A 28 -5.88 -28.40 -0.47
N ALA A 29 -5.13 -27.97 0.54
CA ALA A 29 -4.99 -26.56 0.83
C ALA A 29 -4.58 -25.89 -0.49
N GLN A 30 -5.47 -25.06 -1.03
CA GLN A 30 -5.09 -24.16 -2.11
C GLN A 30 -3.96 -23.32 -1.55
N THR A 31 -2.75 -23.50 -2.07
CA THR A 31 -1.61 -22.60 -1.86
C THR A 31 -1.88 -21.28 -2.60
N GLY A 32 -3.05 -20.68 -2.36
CA GLY A 32 -3.36 -19.32 -2.78
C GLY A 32 -2.60 -18.36 -1.87
N LEU A 33 -1.88 -17.41 -2.44
CA LEU A 33 -1.28 -16.31 -1.68
C LEU A 33 -2.37 -15.71 -0.78
N SER A 34 -2.07 -15.52 0.51
CA SER A 34 -2.97 -14.84 1.45
C SER A 34 -3.36 -13.46 0.88
N ALA A 35 -4.57 -12.99 1.20
CA ALA A 35 -5.03 -11.68 0.74
C ALA A 35 -4.07 -10.57 1.20
N LEU A 36 -3.93 -9.52 0.39
CA LEU A 36 -3.16 -8.35 0.77
C LEU A 36 -3.87 -7.65 1.94
N ILE A 37 -3.13 -7.34 2.99
CA ILE A 37 -3.64 -6.60 4.16
C ILE A 37 -4.17 -5.24 3.70
N THR A 38 -5.29 -4.83 4.26
CA THR A 38 -5.85 -3.48 4.06
C THR A 38 -5.96 -2.76 5.40
N ARG A 39 -5.85 -1.43 5.38
CA ARG A 39 -6.11 -0.56 6.53
C ARG A 39 -7.12 0.51 6.14
N PRO A 40 -8.04 0.88 7.03
CA PRO A 40 -9.02 1.91 6.72
C PRO A 40 -8.35 3.28 6.61
N ILE A 41 -8.81 4.09 5.65
CA ILE A 41 -8.59 5.53 5.64
C ILE A 41 -9.46 6.10 6.78
N PRO A 42 -8.90 6.72 7.85
CA PRO A 42 -9.65 7.00 9.06
C PRO A 42 -10.93 7.82 8.86
N HIS A 43 -10.87 8.85 7.98
CA HIS A 43 -12.02 9.75 7.76
C HIS A 43 -13.19 9.11 6.98
N SER A 44 -12.95 8.05 6.22
CA SER A 44 -13.98 7.44 5.36
C SER A 44 -14.30 5.98 5.71
N GLY A 45 -13.38 5.29 6.38
CA GLY A 45 -13.44 3.85 6.58
C GLY A 45 -13.10 3.03 5.33
N GLU A 46 -12.79 3.67 4.19
CA GLU A 46 -12.44 2.97 2.95
C GLU A 46 -11.17 2.13 3.13
N PRO A 47 -11.19 0.82 2.78
CA PRO A 47 -10.02 -0.04 2.92
C PRO A 47 -8.98 0.27 1.84
N LEU A 48 -7.78 0.67 2.26
CA LEU A 48 -6.63 0.88 1.38
C LEU A 48 -5.64 -0.27 1.56
N PRO A 49 -5.22 -0.97 0.47
CA PRO A 49 -4.16 -1.96 0.54
C PRO A 49 -2.85 -1.35 1.04
N VAL A 50 -2.16 -2.07 1.94
CA VAL A 50 -0.99 -1.55 2.65
C VAL A 50 0.26 -1.39 1.77
N ILE A 51 0.27 -1.93 0.55
CA ILE A 51 1.36 -1.78 -0.43
C ILE A 51 0.83 -0.97 -1.63
N GLY A 52 1.49 0.14 -1.89
CA GLY A 52 1.33 0.96 -3.08
C GLY A 52 2.60 1.01 -3.93
N LEU A 53 2.65 1.96 -4.86
CA LEU A 53 3.75 2.21 -5.78
C LEU A 53 4.08 3.71 -5.77
N GLY A 54 5.33 4.07 -5.46
CA GLY A 54 5.90 5.38 -5.71
C GLY A 54 6.53 5.45 -7.10
N THR A 55 6.37 6.56 -7.81
CA THR A 55 6.82 6.69 -9.20
C THR A 55 8.06 7.57 -9.40
N SER A 56 8.49 8.30 -8.37
CA SER A 56 9.68 9.17 -8.42
C SER A 56 10.91 8.39 -8.89
N GLN A 57 11.62 8.93 -9.87
CA GLN A 57 12.83 8.38 -10.52
C GLN A 57 12.60 7.08 -11.31
N VAL A 58 11.58 6.27 -11.00
CA VAL A 58 11.39 4.95 -11.62
C VAL A 58 10.37 4.96 -12.78
N PHE A 59 9.54 6.02 -12.89
CA PHE A 59 8.64 6.26 -14.01
C PHE A 59 9.02 7.53 -14.80
N GLU A 60 10.17 8.12 -14.57
CA GLU A 60 10.73 9.25 -15.32
C GLU A 60 11.44 8.77 -16.60
N ILE A 61 10.79 7.93 -17.36
CA ILE A 61 11.37 7.13 -18.45
C ILE A 61 11.06 7.70 -19.84
N GLY A 62 10.30 8.78 -19.93
CA GLY A 62 9.92 9.39 -21.21
C GLY A 62 9.17 8.43 -22.12
N ASP A 63 9.65 8.27 -23.36
CA ASP A 63 9.01 7.46 -24.38
C ASP A 63 9.80 6.18 -24.73
N ASP A 64 10.76 5.76 -23.90
CA ASP A 64 11.51 4.52 -24.07
C ASP A 64 10.56 3.30 -24.05
N PRO A 65 10.41 2.55 -25.15
CA PRO A 65 9.41 1.50 -25.25
C PRO A 65 9.67 0.33 -24.29
N ALA A 66 10.94 -0.03 -24.06
CA ALA A 66 11.29 -1.16 -23.20
C ALA A 66 11.02 -0.82 -21.73
N GLN A 67 11.38 0.39 -21.29
CA GLN A 67 11.10 0.86 -19.93
C GLN A 67 9.59 1.04 -19.72
N ARG A 68 8.85 1.56 -20.73
CA ARG A 68 7.38 1.68 -20.66
C ARG A 68 6.71 0.30 -20.54
N GLN A 69 7.18 -0.70 -21.28
CA GLN A 69 6.68 -2.07 -21.14
C GLN A 69 6.93 -2.62 -19.71
N ALA A 70 8.13 -2.46 -19.17
CA ALA A 70 8.45 -2.88 -17.80
C ALA A 70 7.54 -2.18 -16.77
N CYS A 71 7.36 -0.86 -16.87
CA CYS A 71 6.45 -0.11 -16.00
C CYS A 71 4.98 -0.56 -16.16
N ALA A 72 4.53 -0.91 -17.37
CA ALA A 72 3.19 -1.47 -17.58
C ALA A 72 3.01 -2.80 -16.83
N GLU A 73 4.03 -3.67 -16.85
CA GLU A 73 4.02 -4.92 -16.09
C GLU A 73 4.03 -4.67 -14.57
N VAL A 74 4.74 -3.63 -14.09
CA VAL A 74 4.68 -3.21 -12.68
C VAL A 74 3.25 -2.85 -12.28
N LEU A 75 2.54 -2.06 -13.10
CA LEU A 75 1.14 -1.69 -12.84
C LEU A 75 0.21 -2.90 -12.85
N ARG A 76 0.38 -3.82 -13.81
CA ARG A 76 -0.39 -5.08 -13.84
C ARG A 76 -0.13 -5.94 -12.62
N THR A 77 1.14 -6.09 -12.23
CA THR A 77 1.55 -6.85 -11.04
C THR A 77 0.97 -6.25 -9.76
N LEU A 78 1.03 -4.92 -9.60
CA LEU A 78 0.43 -4.21 -8.47
C LEU A 78 -1.06 -4.56 -8.35
N VAL A 79 -1.83 -4.33 -9.42
CA VAL A 79 -3.30 -4.50 -9.42
C VAL A 79 -3.70 -5.97 -9.32
N ALA A 80 -3.02 -6.88 -10.01
CA ALA A 80 -3.27 -8.32 -9.92
C ALA A 80 -2.97 -8.87 -8.52
N GLY A 81 -1.97 -8.31 -7.84
CA GLY A 81 -1.62 -8.66 -6.46
C GLY A 81 -2.52 -8.04 -5.39
N GLY A 82 -3.51 -7.23 -5.77
CA GLY A 82 -4.47 -6.59 -4.86
C GLY A 82 -4.07 -5.17 -4.41
N GLY A 83 -2.94 -4.64 -4.86
CA GLY A 83 -2.54 -3.26 -4.62
C GLY A 83 -3.36 -2.28 -5.46
N LYS A 84 -3.47 -1.02 -5.00
CA LYS A 84 -4.25 0.01 -5.70
C LYS A 84 -3.55 1.37 -5.74
N LEU A 85 -2.82 1.74 -4.71
CA LEU A 85 -2.25 3.07 -4.55
C LEU A 85 -1.07 3.29 -5.51
N ILE A 86 -1.16 4.35 -6.31
CA ILE A 86 -0.06 4.87 -7.15
C ILE A 86 0.16 6.33 -6.76
N ASP A 87 1.37 6.65 -6.30
CA ASP A 87 1.76 8.00 -5.92
C ASP A 87 2.72 8.60 -6.96
N THR A 88 2.40 9.79 -7.45
CA THR A 88 3.19 10.56 -8.40
C THR A 88 3.23 12.04 -8.03
N ALA A 89 3.91 12.87 -8.84
CA ALA A 89 3.94 14.32 -8.68
C ALA A 89 4.30 15.02 -10.00
N PRO A 90 3.92 16.29 -10.16
CA PRO A 90 4.34 17.12 -11.32
C PRO A 90 5.86 17.26 -11.46
N SER A 91 6.58 17.33 -10.32
CA SER A 91 8.04 17.44 -10.27
C SER A 91 8.79 16.16 -10.61
N TYR A 92 8.09 15.02 -10.84
CA TYR A 92 8.71 13.75 -11.20
C TYR A 92 8.85 13.59 -12.72
N GLY A 93 9.39 14.59 -13.40
CA GLY A 93 9.68 14.56 -14.83
C GLY A 93 8.49 14.10 -15.67
N SER A 94 8.64 12.98 -16.38
CA SER A 94 7.60 12.41 -17.22
C SER A 94 6.62 11.49 -16.49
N ALA A 95 6.76 11.28 -15.17
CA ALA A 95 6.07 10.20 -14.44
C ALA A 95 4.54 10.31 -14.50
N GLU A 96 3.93 11.50 -14.32
CA GLU A 96 2.47 11.64 -14.44
C GLU A 96 1.97 11.25 -15.83
N ARG A 97 2.65 11.67 -16.90
CA ARG A 97 2.29 11.31 -18.28
C ARG A 97 2.43 9.81 -18.51
N VAL A 98 3.53 9.22 -18.06
CA VAL A 98 3.78 7.77 -18.20
C VAL A 98 2.70 6.98 -17.46
N VAL A 99 2.36 7.36 -16.21
CA VAL A 99 1.28 6.73 -15.45
C VAL A 99 -0.05 6.83 -16.19
N GLY A 100 -0.45 8.02 -16.65
CA GLY A 100 -1.70 8.24 -17.35
C GLY A 100 -1.80 7.43 -18.65
N ASP A 101 -0.73 7.43 -19.46
CA ASP A 101 -0.65 6.67 -20.70
C ASP A 101 -0.76 5.16 -20.45
N LEU A 102 -0.01 4.64 -19.47
CA LEU A 102 0.02 3.21 -19.18
C LEU A 102 -1.28 2.73 -18.53
N LEU A 103 -1.92 3.51 -17.66
CA LEU A 103 -3.23 3.19 -17.10
C LEU A 103 -4.29 3.11 -18.21
N ALA A 104 -4.28 4.04 -19.17
CA ALA A 104 -5.18 4.02 -20.31
C ALA A 104 -4.91 2.80 -21.21
N ALA A 105 -3.65 2.53 -21.55
CA ALA A 105 -3.27 1.42 -22.44
C ALA A 105 -3.54 0.04 -21.82
N THR A 106 -3.48 -0.09 -20.49
CA THR A 106 -3.72 -1.35 -19.78
C THR A 106 -5.16 -1.54 -19.31
N GLY A 107 -6.00 -0.51 -19.40
CA GLY A 107 -7.38 -0.53 -18.90
C GLY A 107 -7.47 -0.57 -17.37
N LEU A 108 -6.42 -0.14 -16.65
CA LEU A 108 -6.36 -0.21 -15.18
C LEU A 108 -6.85 1.06 -14.47
N GLY A 109 -7.14 2.17 -15.19
CA GLY A 109 -7.46 3.47 -14.61
C GLY A 109 -8.56 3.45 -13.54
N GLY A 110 -9.65 2.71 -13.76
CA GLY A 110 -10.75 2.58 -12.80
C GLY A 110 -10.48 1.62 -11.62
N ARG A 111 -9.31 1.03 -11.53
CA ARG A 111 -8.94 0.01 -10.52
C ARG A 111 -7.88 0.48 -9.53
N VAL A 112 -7.37 1.68 -9.70
CA VAL A 112 -6.29 2.25 -8.87
C VAL A 112 -6.81 3.37 -7.98
N PHE A 113 -6.08 3.63 -6.90
CA PHE A 113 -6.18 4.81 -6.07
C PHE A 113 -5.03 5.74 -6.48
N LEU A 114 -5.36 6.81 -7.19
CA LEU A 114 -4.37 7.68 -7.82
C LEU A 114 -4.09 8.91 -6.96
N ALA A 115 -2.83 9.09 -6.56
CA ALA A 115 -2.35 10.22 -5.77
C ALA A 115 -1.37 11.06 -6.57
N THR A 116 -1.53 12.39 -6.53
CA THR A 116 -0.56 13.35 -7.05
C THR A 116 -0.40 14.54 -6.11
N LYS A 117 0.38 15.55 -6.51
CA LYS A 117 0.80 16.63 -5.61
C LYS A 117 0.59 18.01 -6.23
N LEU A 118 0.50 19.01 -5.35
CA LEU A 118 0.53 20.42 -5.68
C LEU A 118 1.88 20.97 -5.21
N GLU A 119 2.63 21.60 -6.10
CA GLU A 119 3.96 22.14 -5.82
C GLU A 119 3.90 23.62 -5.41
N ASP A 120 2.96 24.39 -5.96
CA ASP A 120 2.83 25.81 -5.74
C ASP A 120 1.44 26.17 -5.19
N TYR A 121 1.41 27.03 -4.18
CA TYR A 121 0.22 27.41 -3.41
C TYR A 121 -0.45 28.70 -3.92
N ASP A 122 0.20 29.42 -4.84
CA ASP A 122 -0.47 30.58 -5.46
C ASP A 122 -1.68 30.09 -6.26
N ARG A 123 -2.86 30.67 -6.01
CA ARG A 123 -4.14 30.20 -6.59
C ARG A 123 -4.14 30.15 -8.10
N LYS A 124 -3.41 31.06 -8.78
CA LYS A 124 -3.38 31.09 -10.25
C LYS A 124 -2.51 29.96 -10.80
N THR A 125 -1.33 29.80 -10.25
CA THR A 125 -0.39 28.73 -10.64
C THR A 125 -0.93 27.37 -10.24
N ALA A 126 -1.54 27.23 -9.06
CA ALA A 126 -2.14 26.00 -8.58
C ALA A 126 -3.25 25.47 -9.50
N ALA A 127 -4.16 26.33 -9.97
CA ALA A 127 -5.24 25.93 -10.90
C ALA A 127 -4.67 25.44 -12.24
N ALA A 128 -3.66 26.11 -12.78
CA ALA A 128 -2.98 25.68 -14.00
C ALA A 128 -2.25 24.34 -13.79
N GLN A 129 -1.60 24.14 -12.63
CA GLN A 129 -0.92 22.91 -12.28
C GLN A 129 -1.90 21.75 -12.13
N LEU A 130 -3.05 21.94 -11.45
CA LEU A 130 -4.11 20.93 -11.35
C LEU A 130 -4.57 20.48 -12.75
N SER A 131 -4.92 21.45 -13.62
CA SER A 131 -5.35 21.16 -14.98
C SER A 131 -4.32 20.35 -15.76
N ALA A 132 -3.04 20.77 -15.68
CA ALA A 132 -1.94 20.07 -16.35
C ALA A 132 -1.71 18.66 -15.80
N SER A 133 -1.82 18.43 -14.48
CA SER A 133 -1.70 17.11 -13.86
C SER A 133 -2.84 16.19 -14.29
N LEU A 134 -4.09 16.66 -14.27
CA LEU A 134 -5.25 15.89 -14.71
C LEU A 134 -5.13 15.49 -16.20
N GLN A 135 -4.63 16.41 -17.04
CA GLN A 135 -4.36 16.13 -18.45
C GLN A 135 -3.29 15.04 -18.63
N ARG A 136 -2.13 15.16 -17.92
CA ARG A 136 -1.06 14.16 -17.99
C ARG A 136 -1.51 12.79 -17.50
N LEU A 137 -2.29 12.76 -16.42
CA LEU A 137 -2.84 11.55 -15.82
C LEU A 137 -4.05 10.97 -16.59
N ARG A 138 -4.55 11.68 -17.61
CA ARG A 138 -5.72 11.30 -18.42
C ARG A 138 -6.96 11.01 -17.60
N THR A 139 -7.21 11.86 -16.61
CA THR A 139 -8.37 11.76 -15.72
C THR A 139 -8.94 13.15 -15.47
N ASN A 140 -10.18 13.22 -15.02
CA ASN A 140 -10.81 14.46 -14.55
C ASN A 140 -10.78 14.60 -13.02
N ARG A 141 -10.33 13.56 -12.30
CA ARG A 141 -10.25 13.52 -10.86
C ARG A 141 -9.15 12.57 -10.40
N VAL A 142 -8.47 12.90 -9.30
CA VAL A 142 -7.57 11.99 -8.57
C VAL A 142 -8.23 11.55 -7.26
N ASP A 143 -7.73 10.46 -6.67
CA ASP A 143 -8.20 10.06 -5.35
C ASP A 143 -7.60 10.94 -4.25
N LEU A 144 -6.32 11.25 -4.33
CA LEU A 144 -5.61 12.04 -3.33
C LEU A 144 -4.81 13.17 -3.98
N MET A 145 -5.07 14.42 -3.57
CA MET A 145 -4.24 15.58 -3.90
C MET A 145 -3.47 16.02 -2.67
N GLN A 146 -2.15 16.13 -2.76
CA GLN A 146 -1.29 16.43 -1.61
C GLN A 146 -0.49 17.70 -1.84
N LEU A 147 -0.37 18.53 -0.80
CA LEU A 147 0.56 19.64 -0.79
C LEU A 147 1.98 19.11 -0.62
N HIS A 148 2.88 19.41 -1.59
CA HIS A 148 4.20 18.80 -1.65
C HIS A 148 5.21 19.51 -0.74
N ASN A 149 5.94 18.76 0.07
CA ASN A 149 7.07 19.23 0.89
C ASN A 149 6.75 20.46 1.76
N VAL A 150 5.69 20.38 2.53
CA VAL A 150 5.29 21.46 3.46
C VAL A 150 6.40 21.72 4.47
N SER A 151 6.78 22.99 4.61
CA SER A 151 7.81 23.48 5.54
C SER A 151 7.36 24.67 6.38
N ASP A 152 6.32 25.42 5.99
CA ASP A 152 5.76 26.52 6.78
C ASP A 152 4.70 25.99 7.76
N PRO A 153 4.88 26.14 9.09
CA PRO A 153 3.89 25.72 10.08
C PRO A 153 2.56 26.47 9.97
N ARG A 154 2.51 27.59 9.26
CA ARG A 154 1.30 28.40 9.03
C ARG A 154 0.56 27.98 7.78
N GLN A 155 1.12 27.07 6.96
CA GLN A 155 0.53 26.63 5.71
C GLN A 155 -0.92 26.19 5.91
N ASP A 156 -1.85 26.82 5.19
CA ASP A 156 -3.25 26.38 5.14
C ASP A 156 -3.52 25.42 3.97
N LEU A 157 -4.63 24.72 4.04
CA LEU A 157 -5.04 23.75 3.02
C LEU A 157 -6.36 24.17 2.33
N ALA A 158 -6.68 25.47 2.34
CA ALA A 158 -7.96 25.97 1.82
C ALA A 158 -8.20 25.58 0.36
N ILE A 159 -7.16 25.69 -0.49
CA ILE A 159 -7.26 25.32 -1.91
C ILE A 159 -7.54 23.83 -2.12
N LEU A 160 -6.97 22.96 -1.30
CA LEU A 160 -7.19 21.51 -1.40
C LEU A 160 -8.60 21.14 -0.90
N ARG A 161 -9.10 21.79 0.15
CA ARG A 161 -10.49 21.64 0.61
C ARG A 161 -11.48 22.09 -0.46
N GLU A 162 -11.20 23.21 -1.13
CA GLU A 162 -12.00 23.68 -2.25
C GLU A 162 -12.04 22.67 -3.40
N TRP A 163 -10.89 22.13 -3.81
CA TRP A 163 -10.81 21.11 -4.86
C TRP A 163 -11.52 19.81 -4.48
N LYS A 164 -11.48 19.40 -3.21
CA LYS A 164 -12.28 18.27 -2.71
C LYS A 164 -13.78 18.58 -2.81
N SER A 165 -14.22 19.78 -2.48
CA SER A 165 -15.64 20.18 -2.59
C SER A 165 -16.12 20.28 -4.04
N GLN A 166 -15.21 20.53 -4.99
CA GLN A 166 -15.46 20.58 -6.43
C GLN A 166 -15.27 19.23 -7.14
N ASP A 167 -15.01 18.16 -6.39
CA ASP A 167 -14.79 16.78 -6.86
C ASP A 167 -13.54 16.60 -7.77
N TYR A 168 -12.55 17.48 -7.69
CA TYR A 168 -11.26 17.27 -8.33
C TYR A 168 -10.39 16.24 -7.60
N CYS A 169 -10.61 16.04 -6.30
CA CYS A 169 -10.00 14.97 -5.53
C CYS A 169 -11.00 14.44 -4.48
N ARG A 170 -10.83 13.18 -4.08
CA ARG A 170 -11.65 12.54 -3.02
C ARG A 170 -11.10 12.85 -1.64
N TYR A 171 -9.79 12.93 -1.55
CA TYR A 171 -9.02 13.18 -0.33
C TYR A 171 -7.96 14.26 -0.59
N TYR A 172 -7.57 14.94 0.47
CA TYR A 172 -6.44 15.86 0.43
C TYR A 172 -5.44 15.55 1.53
N GLY A 173 -4.18 15.91 1.30
CA GLY A 173 -3.10 15.60 2.22
C GLY A 173 -1.94 16.57 2.15
N ILE A 174 -0.93 16.29 2.95
CA ILE A 174 0.37 16.97 2.92
C ILE A 174 1.50 15.97 2.87
N THR A 175 2.65 16.40 2.33
CA THR A 175 3.83 15.54 2.28
C THR A 175 5.07 16.24 2.82
N THR A 176 6.02 15.41 3.27
CA THR A 176 7.42 15.81 3.46
C THR A 176 8.32 14.61 3.16
N SER A 177 9.32 14.78 2.30
CA SER A 177 10.22 13.69 1.85
C SER A 177 11.67 13.85 2.29
N SER A 178 12.02 14.95 2.91
CA SER A 178 13.38 15.22 3.36
C SER A 178 13.33 15.71 4.78
N GLY A 179 13.96 15.05 5.74
CA GLY A 179 14.21 15.46 7.13
C GLY A 179 13.68 16.83 7.55
N GLY A 180 12.49 17.18 7.06
CA GLY A 180 11.86 18.47 7.19
C GLY A 180 11.62 18.81 8.66
N ASP A 181 11.26 20.05 8.93
CA ASP A 181 10.86 20.48 10.25
C ASP A 181 9.57 19.73 10.66
N PHE A 182 9.74 18.56 11.31
CA PHE A 182 8.61 17.78 11.82
C PHE A 182 7.75 18.55 12.82
N ALA A 183 8.27 19.63 13.43
CA ALA A 183 7.46 20.52 14.25
C ALA A 183 6.49 21.35 13.41
N ALA A 184 6.95 21.84 12.25
CA ALA A 184 6.10 22.54 11.30
C ALA A 184 5.00 21.63 10.75
N ILE A 185 5.37 20.41 10.33
CA ILE A 185 4.42 19.42 9.82
C ILE A 185 3.38 19.04 10.88
N GLU A 186 3.81 18.77 12.12
CA GLU A 186 2.89 18.48 13.22
C GLU A 186 1.89 19.61 13.46
N ALA A 187 2.37 20.88 13.45
CA ALA A 187 1.50 22.03 13.63
C ALA A 187 0.43 22.13 12.53
N VAL A 188 0.79 21.87 11.28
CA VAL A 188 -0.16 21.83 10.16
C VAL A 188 -1.14 20.64 10.30
N VAL A 189 -0.66 19.43 10.59
CA VAL A 189 -1.50 18.23 10.79
C VAL A 189 -2.55 18.46 11.86
N ARG A 190 -2.14 18.96 13.03
CA ARG A 190 -3.04 19.20 14.17
C ARG A 190 -4.09 20.27 13.89
N ARG A 191 -3.72 21.34 13.18
CA ARG A 191 -4.61 22.46 12.85
C ARG A 191 -5.54 22.13 11.69
N GLU A 192 -4.98 21.63 10.58
CA GLU A 192 -5.70 21.48 9.31
C GLU A 192 -6.42 20.13 9.19
N LYS A 193 -6.02 19.13 9.98
CA LYS A 193 -6.57 17.76 10.00
C LYS A 193 -6.75 17.19 8.58
N PRO A 194 -5.67 17.09 7.78
CA PRO A 194 -5.76 16.53 6.44
C PRO A 194 -6.23 15.08 6.46
N ASP A 195 -6.80 14.59 5.36
CA ASP A 195 -7.15 13.17 5.23
C ASP A 195 -5.89 12.28 5.23
N PHE A 196 -4.76 12.79 4.71
CA PHE A 196 -3.50 12.05 4.58
C PHE A 196 -2.27 12.87 4.99
N LEU A 197 -1.31 12.18 5.62
CA LEU A 197 0.08 12.60 5.75
C LEU A 197 0.97 11.61 4.99
N GLN A 198 1.82 12.11 4.09
CA GLN A 198 2.91 11.32 3.50
C GLN A 198 4.24 11.78 4.08
N VAL A 199 5.06 10.85 4.57
CA VAL A 199 6.30 11.15 5.28
C VAL A 199 7.38 10.11 4.98
N ASN A 200 8.64 10.57 4.89
CA ASN A 200 9.77 9.64 4.81
C ASN A 200 9.91 8.84 6.10
N TYR A 201 9.95 7.53 5.93
CA TYR A 201 10.10 6.60 7.04
C TYR A 201 10.71 5.28 6.58
N SER A 202 11.74 4.82 7.28
CA SER A 202 12.42 3.56 6.97
C SER A 202 13.08 2.99 8.22
N LEU A 203 13.51 1.73 8.19
CA LEU A 203 14.28 1.13 9.28
C LEU A 203 15.56 1.92 9.60
N GLY A 204 16.15 2.60 8.61
CA GLY A 204 17.34 3.43 8.78
C GLY A 204 17.09 4.91 9.07
N ASP A 205 15.84 5.35 8.98
CA ASP A 205 15.41 6.71 9.29
C ASP A 205 14.05 6.67 9.99
N ARG A 206 14.09 6.74 11.31
CA ARG A 206 12.93 6.53 12.20
C ARG A 206 12.42 7.81 12.85
N ALA A 207 12.93 8.97 12.46
CA ALA A 207 12.61 10.23 13.12
C ALA A 207 11.09 10.55 13.13
N ALA A 208 10.36 10.12 12.09
CA ALA A 208 8.92 10.31 11.98
C ALA A 208 8.12 9.57 13.07
N GLU A 209 8.64 8.46 13.64
CA GLU A 209 7.94 7.66 14.66
C GLU A 209 7.68 8.41 15.96
N SER A 210 8.58 9.32 16.32
CA SER A 210 8.53 9.98 17.61
C SER A 210 7.55 11.18 17.65
N ARG A 211 7.14 11.69 16.49
CA ARG A 211 6.38 12.94 16.44
C ARG A 211 5.25 12.97 15.41
N VAL A 212 5.56 12.94 14.11
CA VAL A 212 4.56 13.25 13.08
C VAL A 212 3.61 12.10 12.79
N ILE A 213 4.06 10.84 12.90
CA ILE A 213 3.18 9.67 12.74
C ILE A 213 2.15 9.60 13.87
N PRO A 214 2.51 9.73 15.16
CA PRO A 214 1.52 9.82 16.24
C PRO A 214 0.55 10.99 16.07
N ALA A 215 1.06 12.20 15.73
CA ALA A 215 0.20 13.36 15.52
C ALA A 215 -0.81 13.17 14.39
N ALA A 216 -0.40 12.50 13.30
CA ALA A 216 -1.30 12.17 12.19
C ALA A 216 -2.39 11.19 12.63
N ALA A 217 -2.02 10.14 13.38
CA ALA A 217 -2.98 9.16 13.91
C ALA A 217 -4.00 9.82 14.85
N GLU A 218 -3.55 10.70 15.76
CA GLU A 218 -4.41 11.47 16.66
C GLU A 218 -5.35 12.44 15.91
N ALA A 219 -4.89 13.00 14.78
CA ALA A 219 -5.69 13.87 13.92
C ALA A 219 -6.66 13.10 13.01
N GLY A 220 -6.59 11.76 12.99
CA GLY A 220 -7.40 10.93 12.11
C GLY A 220 -6.92 10.91 10.65
N ALA A 221 -5.65 11.26 10.39
CA ALA A 221 -5.07 11.20 9.06
C ALA A 221 -4.51 9.80 8.74
N ALA A 222 -4.70 9.33 7.52
CA ALA A 222 -4.02 8.16 7.00
C ALA A 222 -2.53 8.48 6.76
N VAL A 223 -1.63 7.57 7.15
CA VAL A 223 -0.19 7.77 6.98
C VAL A 223 0.34 6.94 5.81
N LEU A 224 0.87 7.61 4.80
CA LEU A 224 1.65 7.01 3.73
C LEU A 224 3.14 7.18 4.02
N THR A 225 3.94 6.15 3.80
CA THR A 225 5.38 6.26 3.99
C THR A 225 6.12 6.14 2.67
N ASP A 226 6.91 7.17 2.35
CA ASP A 226 7.84 7.19 1.23
C ASP A 226 9.27 6.82 1.65
N LEU A 227 10.17 6.69 0.66
CA LEU A 227 11.57 6.32 0.87
C LEU A 227 11.80 5.09 1.79
N PRO A 228 10.96 4.03 1.72
CA PRO A 228 11.03 2.90 2.65
C PRO A 228 12.36 2.17 2.64
N PHE A 229 13.13 2.28 1.55
CA PHE A 229 14.47 1.70 1.39
C PHE A 229 15.62 2.73 1.52
N GLY A 230 15.30 3.98 1.93
CA GLY A 230 16.28 5.05 2.10
C GLY A 230 17.11 5.31 0.83
N ARG A 231 16.49 5.31 -0.37
CA ARG A 231 17.18 5.41 -1.67
C ARG A 231 18.28 4.36 -1.81
N ASN A 232 17.93 3.10 -1.60
CA ASN A 232 18.83 1.91 -1.65
C ASN A 232 19.91 1.87 -0.55
N ARG A 233 19.93 2.79 0.43
CA ARG A 233 20.90 2.74 1.54
C ARG A 233 20.75 1.48 2.36
N LEU A 234 19.52 1.02 2.61
CA LEU A 234 19.27 -0.20 3.38
C LEU A 234 19.80 -1.44 2.66
N PHE A 235 19.58 -1.57 1.36
CA PHE A 235 20.15 -2.70 0.59
C PHE A 235 21.66 -2.68 0.53
N ARG A 236 22.29 -1.49 0.47
CA ARG A 236 23.75 -1.39 0.56
C ARG A 236 24.28 -1.84 1.91
N ALA A 237 23.59 -1.51 3.00
CA ALA A 237 23.99 -1.90 4.36
C ALA A 237 23.97 -3.42 4.59
N VAL A 238 23.01 -4.13 3.95
CA VAL A 238 22.87 -5.59 4.08
C VAL A 238 23.53 -6.38 2.95
N ARG A 239 24.34 -5.73 2.12
CA ARG A 239 24.99 -6.41 0.99
C ARG A 239 25.88 -7.56 1.47
N GLY A 240 25.66 -8.77 0.93
CA GLY A 240 26.37 -9.98 1.33
C GLY A 240 25.89 -10.60 2.64
N GLN A 241 24.94 -9.98 3.32
CA GLN A 241 24.33 -10.56 4.52
C GLN A 241 23.16 -11.48 4.15
N LYS A 242 23.04 -12.60 4.85
CA LYS A 242 21.87 -13.46 4.78
C LYS A 242 20.74 -12.84 5.60
N LEU A 243 19.52 -13.00 5.12
CA LEU A 243 18.32 -12.67 5.91
C LEU A 243 18.36 -13.51 7.20
N PRO A 244 18.15 -12.91 8.39
CA PRO A 244 18.18 -13.67 9.63
C PRO A 244 17.05 -14.69 9.69
N GLU A 245 17.28 -15.90 10.20
CA GLU A 245 16.28 -16.98 10.23
C GLU A 245 14.98 -16.57 10.92
N TRP A 246 15.07 -15.74 11.97
CA TRP A 246 13.89 -15.24 12.69
C TRP A 246 13.03 -14.24 11.88
N ALA A 247 13.46 -13.82 10.70
CA ALA A 247 12.59 -13.06 9.78
C ALA A 247 11.37 -13.88 9.33
N ALA A 248 11.48 -15.21 9.39
CA ALA A 248 10.37 -16.12 9.14
C ALA A 248 9.24 -16.02 10.20
N ASP A 249 9.54 -15.54 11.41
CA ASP A 249 8.55 -15.37 12.49
C ASP A 249 7.43 -14.37 12.13
N PHE A 250 7.69 -13.52 11.13
CA PHE A 250 6.71 -12.59 10.57
C PHE A 250 6.65 -12.68 9.02
N ASP A 251 6.88 -13.87 8.47
CA ASP A 251 6.72 -14.17 7.05
C ASP A 251 7.53 -13.26 6.11
N ALA A 252 8.73 -12.83 6.48
CA ALA A 252 9.62 -12.09 5.59
C ALA A 252 10.56 -13.04 4.85
N ALA A 253 10.45 -13.10 3.51
CA ALA A 253 11.23 -13.98 2.64
C ALA A 253 12.39 -13.26 1.93
N SER A 254 12.45 -11.94 1.99
CA SER A 254 13.49 -11.12 1.37
C SER A 254 13.85 -9.91 2.23
N TRP A 255 14.99 -9.28 1.92
CA TRP A 255 15.35 -8.01 2.56
C TRP A 255 14.34 -6.89 2.24
N GLY A 256 13.76 -6.88 1.03
CA GLY A 256 12.70 -5.94 0.67
C GLY A 256 11.50 -6.11 1.59
N GLN A 257 11.02 -7.34 1.76
CA GLN A 257 9.91 -7.66 2.67
C GLN A 257 10.26 -7.34 4.12
N PHE A 258 11.47 -7.67 4.58
CA PHE A 258 11.93 -7.34 5.93
C PHE A 258 11.80 -5.84 6.21
N PHE A 259 12.31 -4.99 5.32
CA PHE A 259 12.25 -3.53 5.50
C PHE A 259 10.81 -3.00 5.46
N LEU A 260 9.98 -3.46 4.51
CA LEU A 260 8.60 -3.00 4.39
C LEU A 260 7.74 -3.48 5.57
N LYS A 261 7.92 -4.70 6.04
CA LYS A 261 7.21 -5.24 7.21
C LYS A 261 7.56 -4.48 8.50
N TYR A 262 8.80 -4.00 8.66
CA TYR A 262 9.14 -3.10 9.75
C TYR A 262 8.22 -1.88 9.81
N LEU A 263 7.98 -1.24 8.67
CA LEU A 263 7.09 -0.08 8.57
C LEU A 263 5.64 -0.47 8.84
N LEU A 264 5.18 -1.55 8.23
CA LEU A 264 3.81 -2.06 8.40
C LEU A 264 3.53 -2.60 9.80
N GLY A 265 4.54 -3.00 10.57
CA GLY A 265 4.42 -3.34 11.98
C GLY A 265 4.07 -2.13 12.86
N ASN A 266 4.22 -0.90 12.37
CA ASN A 266 3.65 0.29 12.99
C ASN A 266 2.18 0.44 12.56
N LEU A 267 1.26 0.24 13.51
CA LEU A 267 -0.18 0.26 13.21
C LEU A 267 -0.71 1.64 12.78
N ALA A 268 0.02 2.72 13.05
CA ALA A 268 -0.33 4.06 12.59
C ALA A 268 0.02 4.29 11.10
N VAL A 269 0.84 3.45 10.48
CA VAL A 269 1.14 3.51 9.04
C VAL A 269 -0.01 2.86 8.27
N THR A 270 -0.65 3.60 7.37
CA THR A 270 -1.76 3.09 6.54
C THR A 270 -1.23 2.30 5.34
N ALA A 271 -0.28 2.86 4.61
CA ALA A 271 0.34 2.16 3.47
C ALA A 271 1.79 2.62 3.25
N VAL A 272 2.58 1.77 2.61
CA VAL A 272 3.96 2.06 2.16
C VAL A 272 3.99 2.15 0.63
N ILE A 273 4.80 3.07 0.07
CA ILE A 273 4.89 3.33 -1.37
C ILE A 273 6.31 3.12 -1.90
N PRO A 274 6.83 1.88 -1.92
CA PRO A 274 8.12 1.59 -2.54
C PRO A 274 8.09 1.90 -4.03
N GLY A 275 9.13 2.55 -4.55
CA GLY A 275 9.31 2.80 -5.98
C GLY A 275 10.04 1.64 -6.67
N THR A 276 9.52 1.21 -7.83
CA THR A 276 10.22 0.23 -8.69
C THR A 276 9.72 0.31 -10.13
N SER A 277 10.60 0.04 -11.08
CA SER A 277 10.30 -0.22 -12.50
C SER A 277 10.47 -1.70 -12.87
N ASN A 278 10.73 -2.58 -11.89
CA ASN A 278 10.87 -4.02 -12.09
C ASN A 278 9.64 -4.77 -11.53
N PRO A 279 8.90 -5.54 -12.35
CA PRO A 279 7.71 -6.27 -11.91
C PRO A 279 8.01 -7.36 -10.86
N GLU A 280 9.21 -7.97 -10.86
CA GLU A 280 9.61 -8.94 -9.82
C GLU A 280 9.77 -8.25 -8.46
N HIS A 281 10.36 -7.06 -8.43
CA HIS A 281 10.44 -6.26 -7.21
C HIS A 281 9.05 -5.83 -6.72
N MET A 282 8.11 -5.55 -7.64
CA MET A 282 6.73 -5.22 -7.26
C MET A 282 6.04 -6.43 -6.63
N ALA A 283 6.22 -7.63 -7.20
CA ALA A 283 5.69 -8.87 -6.64
C ALA A 283 6.28 -9.16 -5.24
N ASP A 284 7.58 -8.95 -5.05
CA ASP A 284 8.26 -9.09 -3.75
C ASP A 284 7.74 -8.08 -2.73
N ASN A 285 7.59 -6.81 -3.11
CA ASN A 285 7.02 -5.77 -2.26
C ASN A 285 5.59 -6.13 -1.80
N LEU A 286 4.75 -6.65 -2.69
CA LEU A 286 3.39 -7.12 -2.35
C LEU A 286 3.42 -8.27 -1.32
N GLY A 287 4.45 -9.11 -1.34
CA GLY A 287 4.68 -10.14 -0.33
C GLY A 287 4.79 -9.56 1.08
N ALA A 288 5.36 -8.37 1.24
CA ALA A 288 5.45 -7.70 2.54
C ALA A 288 4.08 -7.33 3.15
N GLY A 289 3.07 -7.12 2.32
CA GLY A 289 1.71 -6.82 2.75
C GLY A 289 0.85 -8.05 3.03
N ARG A 290 1.45 -9.24 3.17
CA ARG A 290 0.75 -10.52 3.38
C ARG A 290 1.27 -11.22 4.63
N GLY A 291 0.44 -12.14 5.17
CA GLY A 291 0.83 -12.92 6.34
C GLY A 291 1.00 -12.08 7.59
N GLN A 292 1.91 -12.51 8.46
CA GLN A 292 2.15 -11.86 9.74
C GLN A 292 3.00 -10.59 9.60
N LEU A 293 2.75 -9.63 10.48
CA LEU A 293 3.56 -8.42 10.61
C LEU A 293 4.31 -8.47 11.94
N PRO A 294 5.52 -7.89 12.03
CA PRO A 294 6.28 -7.88 13.26
C PRO A 294 5.57 -7.04 14.33
N ASP A 295 5.52 -7.57 15.55
CA ASP A 295 5.08 -6.85 16.73
C ASP A 295 6.13 -5.82 17.22
N ALA A 296 5.84 -5.12 18.32
CA ALA A 296 6.73 -4.09 18.86
C ALA A 296 8.10 -4.66 19.29
N ALA A 297 8.15 -5.85 19.89
CA ALA A 297 9.40 -6.47 20.33
C ALA A 297 10.23 -6.94 19.12
N GLN A 298 9.58 -7.53 18.13
CA GLN A 298 10.21 -7.92 16.86
C GLN A 298 10.75 -6.70 16.11
N ARG A 299 10.01 -5.60 16.03
CA ARG A 299 10.50 -4.34 15.44
C ARG A 299 11.73 -3.79 16.17
N GLN A 300 11.76 -3.84 17.52
CA GLN A 300 12.95 -3.46 18.29
C GLN A 300 14.14 -4.36 17.97
N ARG A 301 13.92 -5.68 17.82
CA ARG A 301 14.95 -6.63 17.40
C ARG A 301 15.46 -6.32 15.99
N MET A 302 14.58 -5.95 15.06
CA MET A 302 14.96 -5.53 13.71
C MET A 302 15.85 -4.28 13.73
N VAL A 303 15.53 -3.30 14.58
CA VAL A 303 16.36 -2.10 14.77
C VAL A 303 17.74 -2.46 15.30
N ALA A 304 17.80 -3.20 16.42
CA ALA A 304 19.08 -3.59 17.03
C ALA A 304 19.96 -4.39 16.05
N PHE A 305 19.36 -5.32 15.31
CA PHE A 305 20.05 -6.10 14.29
C PHE A 305 20.63 -5.19 13.18
N PHE A 306 19.84 -4.27 12.65
CA PHE A 306 20.26 -3.38 11.58
C PHE A 306 21.34 -2.39 12.05
N GLU A 307 21.26 -1.89 13.27
CA GLU A 307 22.27 -0.99 13.86
C GLU A 307 23.63 -1.70 14.07
N ALA A 308 23.60 -2.99 14.38
CA ALA A 308 24.82 -3.79 14.52
C ALA A 308 25.55 -4.08 13.18
N LEU A 309 24.90 -3.83 12.03
CA LEU A 309 25.49 -3.96 10.70
C LEU A 309 26.18 -2.69 10.19
N ARG A 310 26.06 -1.59 10.93
CA ARG A 310 26.62 -0.28 10.58
C ARG A 310 27.99 -0.08 11.24
#